data_742bb86c3ade9cbce3d5dc69a0411121
#
_entry.id   742bb86c3ade9cbce3d5dc69a0411121
#
_cell.length_a   1.000
_cell.length_b   1.000
_cell.length_c   1.000
_cell.angle_alpha   90.00
_cell.angle_beta   90.00
_cell.angle_gamma   90.00
#
_symmetry.space_group_name_H-M   'P 1'
#
loop_
_entity.id
_entity.type
_entity.pdbx_description
1 polymer ?
#
loop_
_entity_poly.entity_id
_entity_poly.type
_entity_poly.pdbx_seq_one_letter_code
_entity_poly.pdbx_strand_id
1 'polypeptide(L)'
;MKKWVVLSFLIFLSSTCAGTGSHDSEITEIGRSERFVAYDNGTVKDLTTGLIWAARDNGGPIGWGKAKTYCKNYRGGGYKDWRMPTTEELRAIYNPHMANPYPVSEGCKGVCHITRFIHLSCCPVWSWDGIVEVETFFHFGRGPEAWRDQSLSTNHPRALPVRDGD
;
A
#
# COMPACT_ATOMS: atom_id res chain seq x y z
N MET A 1 2.82 86.26 -4.72
CA MET A 1 2.05 85.34 -3.88
C MET A 1 2.30 83.90 -4.41
N LYS A 2 3.22 83.16 -3.76
CA LYS A 2 3.57 81.81 -4.18
C LYS A 2 2.80 80.81 -3.31
N LYS A 3 1.90 80.03 -3.92
CA LYS A 3 1.17 78.94 -3.27
C LYS A 3 2.05 77.71 -3.19
N TRP A 4 2.30 77.23 -1.96
CA TRP A 4 2.96 75.96 -1.70
C TRP A 4 1.91 74.86 -1.73
N VAL A 5 2.13 73.87 -2.60
CA VAL A 5 1.33 72.65 -2.63
C VAL A 5 2.12 71.61 -1.81
N VAL A 6 1.55 71.21 -0.67
CA VAL A 6 2.08 70.12 0.16
C VAL A 6 1.54 68.83 -0.38
N LEU A 7 2.40 68.01 -0.97
CA LEU A 7 2.08 66.67 -1.47
C LEU A 7 2.23 65.68 -0.30
N SER A 8 1.10 65.24 0.27
CA SER A 8 1.09 64.18 1.27
C SER A 8 1.32 62.82 0.60
N PHE A 9 2.46 62.22 0.86
CA PHE A 9 2.76 60.83 0.49
C PHE A 9 2.10 59.90 1.53
N LEU A 10 1.03 59.22 1.14
CA LEU A 10 0.46 58.11 1.88
C LEU A 10 1.29 56.85 1.58
N ILE A 11 2.07 56.42 2.57
CA ILE A 11 2.79 55.15 2.54
C ILE A 11 1.76 54.06 2.88
N PHE A 12 1.36 53.27 1.89
CA PHE A 12 0.63 52.04 2.08
C PHE A 12 1.64 50.94 2.54
N LEU A 13 1.63 50.61 3.82
CA LEU A 13 2.25 49.39 4.30
C LEU A 13 1.39 48.22 3.83
N SER A 14 1.80 47.54 2.77
CA SER A 14 1.27 46.23 2.40
C SER A 14 1.83 45.19 3.36
N SER A 15 1.00 44.75 4.32
CA SER A 15 1.28 43.60 5.17
C SER A 15 1.21 42.33 4.32
N THR A 16 2.36 41.80 3.91
CA THR A 16 2.45 40.49 3.30
C THR A 16 2.27 39.45 4.40
N CYS A 17 1.06 38.89 4.54
CA CYS A 17 0.88 37.63 5.25
C CYS A 17 1.71 36.56 4.52
N ALA A 18 2.81 36.13 5.14
CA ALA A 18 3.48 34.90 4.78
C ALA A 18 2.54 33.75 5.13
N GLY A 19 1.82 33.26 4.14
CA GLY A 19 1.08 32.00 4.23
C GLY A 19 2.11 30.90 4.42
N THR A 20 2.11 30.26 5.59
CA THR A 20 2.74 28.96 5.80
C THR A 20 1.97 27.96 4.98
N GLY A 21 2.37 27.78 3.73
CA GLY A 21 1.87 26.71 2.87
C GLY A 21 2.29 25.39 3.52
N SER A 22 1.35 24.67 4.11
CA SER A 22 1.49 23.23 4.32
C SER A 22 1.74 22.62 2.94
N HIS A 23 2.93 22.11 2.72
CA HIS A 23 3.27 21.35 1.53
C HIS A 23 2.55 20.00 1.66
N ASP A 24 1.23 19.95 1.39
CA ASP A 24 0.55 18.71 1.06
C ASP A 24 1.17 18.27 -0.28
N SER A 25 2.12 17.36 -0.22
CA SER A 25 2.66 16.74 -1.42
C SER A 25 1.51 15.97 -2.08
N GLU A 26 1.07 16.49 -3.21
CA GLU A 26 0.04 15.85 -4.03
C GLU A 26 0.50 14.43 -4.39
N ILE A 27 -0.34 13.43 -4.05
CA ILE A 27 -0.05 12.02 -4.33
C ILE A 27 -0.14 11.81 -5.83
N THR A 28 0.97 11.38 -6.45
CA THR A 28 1.10 11.27 -7.90
C THR A 28 0.93 9.81 -8.35
N GLU A 29 0.15 9.61 -9.41
CA GLU A 29 0.07 8.34 -10.10
C GLU A 29 1.39 8.05 -10.84
N ILE A 30 2.01 6.89 -10.55
CA ILE A 30 3.27 6.45 -11.16
C ILE A 30 3.10 5.24 -12.08
N GLY A 31 1.92 4.66 -12.14
CA GLY A 31 1.63 3.53 -13.02
C GLY A 31 0.17 3.10 -12.97
N ARG A 32 -0.33 2.60 -14.10
CA ARG A 32 -1.73 2.19 -14.24
C ARG A 32 -1.87 0.92 -15.09
N SER A 33 -2.88 0.13 -14.78
CA SER A 33 -3.50 -0.88 -15.62
C SER A 33 -5.02 -0.66 -15.63
N GLU A 34 -5.77 -1.49 -16.33
CA GLU A 34 -7.25 -1.40 -16.29
C GLU A 34 -7.82 -1.50 -14.88
N ARG A 35 -7.18 -2.27 -14.00
CA ARG A 35 -7.66 -2.55 -12.65
C ARG A 35 -6.89 -1.83 -11.55
N PHE A 36 -5.59 -1.64 -11.70
CA PHE A 36 -4.73 -1.16 -10.62
C PHE A 36 -4.09 0.18 -10.95
N VAL A 37 -4.03 1.06 -9.95
CA VAL A 37 -3.32 2.35 -10.02
C VAL A 37 -2.27 2.38 -8.93
N ALA A 38 -1.00 2.58 -9.30
CA ALA A 38 0.11 2.71 -8.37
C ALA A 38 0.45 4.19 -8.14
N TYR A 39 0.75 4.54 -6.90
CA TYR A 39 1.07 5.89 -6.47
C TYR A 39 2.49 5.99 -5.90
N ASP A 40 3.10 7.17 -5.99
CA ASP A 40 4.45 7.50 -5.50
C ASP A 40 4.60 7.39 -3.99
N ASN A 41 3.49 7.46 -3.24
CA ASN A 41 3.45 7.27 -1.80
C ASN A 41 3.55 5.78 -1.36
N GLY A 42 3.79 4.87 -2.29
CA GLY A 42 3.94 3.43 -2.03
C GLY A 42 2.62 2.69 -1.83
N THR A 43 1.52 3.19 -2.39
CA THR A 43 0.22 2.52 -2.37
C THR A 43 -0.23 2.08 -3.76
N VAL A 44 -1.12 1.08 -3.80
CA VAL A 44 -1.75 0.57 -5.03
C VAL A 44 -3.25 0.46 -4.81
N LYS A 45 -4.04 1.22 -5.56
CA LYS A 45 -5.50 1.15 -5.53
C LYS A 45 -6.00 0.07 -6.49
N ASP A 46 -6.86 -0.81 -6.02
CA ASP A 46 -7.64 -1.74 -6.82
C ASP A 46 -8.98 -1.09 -7.18
N LEU A 47 -9.17 -0.73 -8.45
CA LEU A 47 -10.37 -0.06 -8.94
C LEU A 47 -11.62 -0.95 -8.93
N THR A 48 -11.44 -2.29 -8.86
CA THR A 48 -12.55 -3.25 -8.82
C THR A 48 -13.14 -3.39 -7.41
N THR A 49 -12.28 -3.45 -6.40
CA THR A 49 -12.71 -3.63 -5.00
C THR A 49 -12.76 -2.34 -4.21
N GLY A 50 -12.11 -1.28 -4.70
CA GLY A 50 -11.91 -0.03 -3.98
C GLY A 50 -10.79 -0.09 -2.95
N LEU A 51 -10.23 -1.27 -2.65
CA LEU A 51 -9.19 -1.45 -1.66
C LEU A 51 -7.88 -0.77 -2.06
N ILE A 52 -7.14 -0.33 -1.04
CA ILE A 52 -5.79 0.21 -1.18
C ILE A 52 -4.80 -0.76 -0.53
N TRP A 53 -3.82 -1.17 -1.28
CA TRP A 53 -2.77 -2.11 -0.89
C TRP A 53 -1.44 -1.40 -0.67
N ALA A 54 -0.63 -1.91 0.26
CA ALA A 54 0.78 -1.55 0.28
C ALA A 54 1.46 -2.06 -1.00
N ALA A 55 2.30 -1.24 -1.63
CA ALA A 55 3.03 -1.63 -2.83
C ALA A 55 4.09 -2.71 -2.56
N ARG A 56 4.43 -2.97 -1.29
CA ARG A 56 5.42 -3.97 -0.87
C ARG A 56 4.96 -4.70 0.38
N ASP A 57 5.33 -5.96 0.49
CA ASP A 57 5.21 -6.74 1.74
C ASP A 57 6.28 -6.30 2.78
N ASN A 58 6.33 -6.98 3.91
CA ASN A 58 7.29 -6.70 4.99
C ASN A 58 8.75 -7.12 4.68
N GLY A 59 9.05 -7.61 3.47
CA GLY A 59 10.39 -7.95 2.98
C GLY A 59 10.99 -9.25 3.53
N GLY A 60 10.38 -9.90 4.50
CA GLY A 60 10.94 -11.09 5.14
C GLY A 60 9.92 -12.02 5.77
N PRO A 61 10.33 -13.23 6.20
CA PRO A 61 9.47 -14.15 6.90
C PRO A 61 8.98 -13.56 8.23
N ILE A 62 7.70 -13.78 8.53
CA ILE A 62 7.07 -13.26 9.75
C ILE A 62 6.01 -14.23 10.24
N GLY A 63 5.90 -14.45 11.55
CA GLY A 63 4.83 -15.26 12.14
C GLY A 63 3.49 -14.53 12.12
N TRP A 64 2.38 -15.29 12.08
CA TRP A 64 1.02 -14.76 11.90
C TRP A 64 0.64 -13.63 12.88
N GLY A 65 0.84 -13.82 14.18
CA GLY A 65 0.53 -12.79 15.18
C GLY A 65 1.36 -11.51 15.02
N LYS A 66 2.64 -11.65 14.63
CA LYS A 66 3.50 -10.50 14.30
C LYS A 66 3.08 -9.84 12.99
N ALA A 67 2.61 -10.59 12.00
CA ALA A 67 2.09 -10.07 10.73
C ALA A 67 0.83 -9.21 10.96
N LYS A 68 -0.08 -9.67 11.81
CA LYS A 68 -1.27 -8.90 12.22
C LYS A 68 -0.88 -7.57 12.87
N THR A 69 0.09 -7.60 13.78
CA THR A 69 0.61 -6.39 14.44
C THR A 69 1.34 -5.48 13.45
N TYR A 70 2.13 -6.03 12.53
CA TYR A 70 2.80 -5.29 11.48
C TYR A 70 1.81 -4.52 10.61
N CYS A 71 0.77 -5.21 10.09
CA CYS A 71 -0.25 -4.56 9.26
C CYS A 71 -0.97 -3.44 10.02
N LYS A 72 -1.39 -3.68 11.26
CA LYS A 72 -2.05 -2.66 12.10
C LYS A 72 -1.18 -1.42 12.35
N ASN A 73 0.12 -1.62 12.46
CA ASN A 73 1.09 -0.55 12.74
C ASN A 73 1.72 0.04 11.47
N TYR A 74 1.37 -0.46 10.29
CA TYR A 74 1.88 0.09 9.04
C TYR A 74 1.43 1.54 8.86
N ARG A 75 2.28 2.38 8.25
CA ARG A 75 2.01 3.83 8.08
C ARG A 75 2.32 4.30 6.65
N GLY A 76 2.48 3.38 5.71
CA GLY A 76 2.73 3.71 4.31
C GLY A 76 1.60 4.57 3.73
N GLY A 77 1.96 5.41 2.78
CA GLY A 77 1.03 6.33 2.13
C GLY A 77 0.44 7.43 3.02
N GLY A 78 0.91 7.57 4.27
CA GLY A 78 0.36 8.52 5.25
C GLY A 78 -0.90 8.04 5.98
N TYR A 79 -1.38 6.82 5.70
CA TYR A 79 -2.58 6.24 6.31
C TYR A 79 -2.29 5.53 7.63
N LYS A 80 -3.32 5.36 8.49
CA LYS A 80 -3.21 4.78 9.84
C LYS A 80 -4.16 3.62 10.09
N ASP A 81 -5.01 3.28 9.15
CA ASP A 81 -6.11 2.33 9.21
C ASP A 81 -5.82 1.01 8.45
N TRP A 82 -4.55 0.69 8.33
CA TRP A 82 -4.09 -0.54 7.71
C TRP A 82 -4.44 -1.77 8.54
N ARG A 83 -4.72 -2.87 7.87
CA ARG A 83 -5.04 -4.16 8.46
C ARG A 83 -4.45 -5.32 7.67
N MET A 84 -4.44 -6.50 8.25
CA MET A 84 -4.16 -7.75 7.54
C MET A 84 -5.34 -8.04 6.59
N PRO A 85 -5.08 -8.47 5.34
CA PRO A 85 -6.12 -8.84 4.39
C PRO A 85 -6.86 -10.11 4.80
N THR A 86 -8.08 -10.26 4.33
CA THR A 86 -8.79 -11.53 4.35
C THR A 86 -8.31 -12.45 3.24
N THR A 87 -8.60 -13.75 3.34
CA THR A 87 -8.30 -14.73 2.28
C THR A 87 -9.02 -14.38 0.97
N GLU A 88 -10.26 -13.90 1.05
CA GLU A 88 -11.04 -13.50 -0.13
C GLU A 88 -10.47 -12.25 -0.81
N GLU A 89 -9.97 -11.28 -0.05
CA GLU A 89 -9.30 -10.10 -0.60
C GLU A 89 -8.01 -10.48 -1.35
N LEU A 90 -7.19 -11.38 -0.77
CA LEU A 90 -6.00 -11.89 -1.44
C LEU A 90 -6.36 -12.70 -2.71
N ARG A 91 -7.41 -13.50 -2.64
CA ARG A 91 -7.94 -14.25 -3.80
C ARG A 91 -8.39 -13.30 -4.90
N ALA A 92 -9.05 -12.19 -4.55
CA ALA A 92 -9.56 -11.22 -5.50
C ALA A 92 -8.44 -10.56 -6.34
N ILE A 93 -7.23 -10.40 -5.82
CA ILE A 93 -6.09 -9.83 -6.55
C ILE A 93 -5.17 -10.88 -7.20
N TYR A 94 -5.49 -12.18 -7.04
CA TYR A 94 -4.79 -13.25 -7.73
C TYR A 94 -5.19 -13.30 -9.21
N ASN A 95 -4.21 -13.44 -10.11
CA ASN A 95 -4.47 -13.65 -11.53
C ASN A 95 -3.43 -14.62 -12.11
N PRO A 96 -3.82 -15.86 -12.52
CA PRO A 96 -2.90 -16.88 -13.02
C PRO A 96 -2.17 -16.48 -14.30
N HIS A 97 -2.68 -15.49 -15.03
CA HIS A 97 -2.07 -14.97 -16.26
C HIS A 97 -1.04 -13.85 -16.00
N MET A 98 -0.92 -13.39 -14.76
CA MET A 98 0.09 -12.41 -14.37
C MET A 98 1.29 -13.12 -13.75
N ALA A 99 2.48 -12.59 -14.02
CA ALA A 99 3.73 -13.02 -13.39
C ALA A 99 4.41 -11.78 -12.82
N ASN A 100 4.65 -11.76 -11.53
CA ASN A 100 5.44 -10.68 -10.94
C ASN A 100 6.89 -10.82 -11.41
N PRO A 101 7.44 -9.83 -12.13
CA PRO A 101 8.78 -9.90 -12.73
C PRO A 101 9.92 -9.77 -11.70
N TYR A 102 9.61 -9.49 -10.44
CA TYR A 102 10.63 -9.29 -9.42
C TYR A 102 11.13 -10.61 -8.87
N PRO A 103 12.46 -10.74 -8.69
CA PRO A 103 13.04 -11.94 -8.09
C PRO A 103 12.50 -12.10 -6.67
N VAL A 104 11.97 -13.28 -6.40
CA VAL A 104 11.63 -13.71 -5.04
C VAL A 104 12.91 -13.82 -4.22
N SER A 105 12.84 -13.47 -2.94
CA SER A 105 13.98 -13.50 -2.03
C SER A 105 14.61 -14.88 -1.93
N GLU A 106 15.87 -14.95 -1.50
CA GLU A 106 16.61 -16.20 -1.29
C GLU A 106 15.80 -17.16 -0.42
N GLY A 107 15.64 -18.40 -0.86
CA GLY A 107 14.79 -19.40 -0.21
C GLY A 107 13.32 -19.41 -0.67
N CYS A 108 12.88 -18.46 -1.47
CA CYS A 108 11.54 -18.37 -2.03
C CYS A 108 11.61 -18.59 -3.55
N LYS A 109 11.32 -19.79 -4.01
CA LYS A 109 11.36 -20.15 -5.43
C LYS A 109 9.96 -20.09 -6.03
N GLY A 110 9.82 -19.48 -7.19
CA GLY A 110 8.58 -19.47 -7.95
C GLY A 110 8.18 -18.08 -8.44
N VAL A 111 7.07 -18.04 -9.16
CA VAL A 111 6.45 -16.84 -9.70
C VAL A 111 5.22 -16.53 -8.86
N CYS A 112 5.04 -15.28 -8.45
CA CYS A 112 3.83 -14.85 -7.77
C CYS A 112 2.86 -14.25 -8.80
N HIS A 113 1.67 -14.84 -8.90
CA HIS A 113 0.62 -14.44 -9.86
C HIS A 113 -0.21 -13.26 -9.30
N ILE A 114 0.37 -12.09 -9.36
CA ILE A 114 -0.19 -10.82 -8.86
C ILE A 114 0.24 -9.68 -9.77
N THR A 115 -0.45 -8.54 -9.70
CA THR A 115 -0.08 -7.33 -10.46
C THR A 115 1.37 -6.92 -10.21
N ARG A 116 2.03 -6.40 -11.24
CA ARG A 116 3.41 -5.89 -11.18
C ARG A 116 3.59 -4.70 -10.21
N PHE A 117 2.51 -4.06 -9.80
CA PHE A 117 2.55 -2.92 -8.89
C PHE A 117 2.66 -3.32 -7.41
N ILE A 118 2.37 -4.59 -7.08
CA ILE A 118 2.54 -5.13 -5.73
C ILE A 118 3.73 -6.09 -5.73
N HIS A 119 4.75 -5.76 -4.94
CA HIS A 119 6.01 -6.48 -4.86
C HIS A 119 6.01 -7.41 -3.66
N LEU A 120 5.93 -8.70 -3.90
CA LEU A 120 6.06 -9.73 -2.88
C LEU A 120 7.48 -10.27 -2.84
N SER A 121 8.08 -10.29 -1.67
CA SER A 121 9.37 -10.95 -1.44
C SER A 121 9.25 -12.48 -1.38
N CYS A 122 8.03 -13.01 -1.19
CA CYS A 122 7.67 -14.42 -1.30
C CYS A 122 6.16 -14.57 -1.58
N CYS A 123 5.76 -15.65 -2.28
CA CYS A 123 4.38 -15.81 -2.73
C CYS A 123 3.33 -16.11 -1.64
N PRO A 124 3.63 -16.79 -0.51
CA PRO A 124 2.66 -16.93 0.57
C PRO A 124 2.50 -15.63 1.36
N VAL A 125 1.25 -15.21 1.58
CA VAL A 125 0.87 -14.00 2.32
C VAL A 125 -0.15 -14.36 3.38
N TRP A 126 0.08 -13.92 4.62
CA TRP A 126 -0.83 -14.12 5.75
C TRP A 126 -2.19 -13.45 5.52
N SER A 127 -3.25 -14.11 5.98
CA SER A 127 -4.62 -13.61 5.97
C SER A 127 -5.29 -13.75 7.33
N TRP A 128 -6.38 -13.00 7.53
CA TRP A 128 -7.22 -13.07 8.72
C TRP A 128 -8.68 -12.76 8.39
N ASP A 129 -9.53 -13.75 8.49
CA ASP A 129 -10.96 -13.65 8.13
C ASP A 129 -11.85 -13.15 9.28
N GLY A 130 -11.26 -12.76 10.42
CA GLY A 130 -11.97 -12.05 11.50
C GLY A 130 -12.77 -12.91 12.46
N ILE A 131 -13.00 -14.20 12.18
CA ILE A 131 -13.94 -15.05 12.92
C ILE A 131 -13.26 -15.98 13.93
N VAL A 132 -12.05 -16.44 13.62
CA VAL A 132 -11.29 -17.37 14.49
C VAL A 132 -9.81 -17.00 14.39
N GLU A 133 -9.05 -17.15 15.49
CA GLU A 133 -7.58 -17.01 15.47
C GLU A 133 -6.92 -18.23 14.84
N VAL A 134 -7.30 -18.54 13.60
CA VAL A 134 -6.68 -19.58 12.80
C VAL A 134 -5.65 -18.93 11.89
N GLU A 135 -4.44 -19.43 11.94
CA GLU A 135 -3.35 -19.01 11.06
C GLU A 135 -3.66 -19.44 9.62
N THR A 136 -4.07 -18.52 8.80
CA THR A 136 -4.37 -18.74 7.38
C THR A 136 -3.45 -17.92 6.50
N PHE A 137 -3.16 -18.43 5.31
CA PHE A 137 -2.40 -17.71 4.30
C PHE A 137 -2.91 -18.04 2.90
N PHE A 138 -2.68 -17.14 1.95
CA PHE A 138 -2.92 -17.34 0.52
C PHE A 138 -1.58 -17.45 -0.22
N HIS A 139 -1.48 -18.37 -1.20
CA HIS A 139 -0.24 -18.61 -1.93
C HIS A 139 -0.32 -18.14 -3.39
N PHE A 140 0.20 -16.97 -3.69
CA PHE A 140 0.15 -16.36 -5.03
C PHE A 140 0.88 -17.15 -6.14
N GLY A 141 1.75 -18.10 -5.80
CA GLY A 141 2.41 -18.95 -6.79
C GLY A 141 1.66 -20.25 -7.11
N ARG A 142 0.70 -20.64 -6.27
CA ARG A 142 -0.06 -21.90 -6.41
C ARG A 142 -1.56 -21.69 -6.56
N GLY A 143 -2.04 -20.48 -6.27
CA GLY A 143 -3.45 -20.12 -6.38
C GLY A 143 -4.33 -20.62 -5.22
N PRO A 144 -5.66 -20.58 -5.43
CA PRO A 144 -6.66 -20.76 -4.36
C PRO A 144 -6.64 -22.14 -3.67
N GLU A 145 -6.10 -23.16 -4.29
CA GLU A 145 -6.09 -24.52 -3.73
C GLU A 145 -4.99 -24.75 -2.69
N ALA A 146 -4.00 -23.86 -2.62
CA ALA A 146 -2.80 -24.05 -1.79
C ALA A 146 -3.02 -23.78 -0.28
N TRP A 147 -4.13 -23.17 0.12
CA TRP A 147 -4.44 -22.89 1.54
C TRP A 147 -4.63 -24.14 2.39
N ARG A 148 -4.90 -25.29 1.77
CA ARG A 148 -5.09 -26.58 2.46
C ARG A 148 -3.80 -27.29 2.83
N ASP A 149 -2.68 -26.88 2.25
CA ASP A 149 -1.41 -27.56 2.43
C ASP A 149 -0.59 -26.90 3.54
N GLN A 150 -0.88 -27.25 4.80
CA GLN A 150 -0.13 -26.78 5.98
C GLN A 150 1.36 -27.18 5.94
N SER A 151 1.76 -28.13 5.10
CA SER A 151 3.18 -28.50 4.92
C SER A 151 4.00 -27.39 4.26
N LEU A 152 3.33 -26.40 3.67
CA LEU A 152 3.96 -25.21 3.06
C LEU A 152 4.34 -24.12 4.07
N SER A 153 4.04 -24.31 5.35
CA SER A 153 4.39 -23.35 6.42
C SER A 153 5.90 -23.16 6.61
N THR A 154 6.73 -24.02 6.00
CA THR A 154 8.20 -23.93 6.10
C THR A 154 8.78 -22.70 5.39
N ASN A 155 8.04 -22.06 4.48
CA ASN A 155 8.48 -20.86 3.76
C ASN A 155 7.84 -19.58 4.31
N HIS A 156 7.71 -19.49 5.61
CA HIS A 156 7.23 -18.34 6.38
C HIS A 156 6.54 -17.24 5.53
N PRO A 157 5.19 -17.17 5.55
CA PRO A 157 4.46 -16.16 4.77
C PRO A 157 4.85 -14.71 5.11
N ARG A 158 4.47 -13.81 4.24
CA ARG A 158 4.72 -12.37 4.34
C ARG A 158 3.49 -11.65 4.88
N ALA A 159 3.70 -10.44 5.39
CA ALA A 159 2.62 -9.52 5.73
C ALA A 159 2.47 -8.48 4.60
N LEU A 160 1.29 -8.41 4.00
CA LEU A 160 0.91 -7.41 3.00
C LEU A 160 -0.24 -6.57 3.54
N PRO A 161 -0.01 -5.31 3.95
CA PRO A 161 -1.07 -4.46 4.47
C PRO A 161 -2.10 -4.09 3.40
N VAL A 162 -3.38 -4.04 3.82
CA VAL A 162 -4.51 -3.53 3.03
C VAL A 162 -5.31 -2.55 3.88
N ARG A 163 -6.00 -1.60 3.25
CA ARG A 163 -7.00 -0.74 3.87
C ARG A 163 -8.20 -0.56 2.94
N ASP A 164 -9.32 -0.14 3.52
CA ASP A 164 -10.47 0.26 2.74
C ASP A 164 -10.14 1.59 2.01
N GLY A 165 -10.57 1.73 0.77
CA GLY A 165 -10.46 2.99 0.05
C GLY A 165 -11.52 3.97 0.53
N ASP A 166 -11.22 5.25 0.44
CA ASP A 166 -12.16 6.35 0.69
C ASP A 166 -13.16 6.48 -0.48
#